data_19b3b0527c4404d778686c8e8c62cbb6
#
_entry.id   19b3b0527c4404d778686c8e8c62cbb6
#
_cell.length_a   1.000
_cell.length_b   1.000
_cell.length_c   1.000
_cell.angle_alpha   90.00
_cell.angle_beta   90.00
_cell.angle_gamma   90.00
#
_symmetry.space_group_name_H-M   'P 1'
#
loop_
_entity.id
_entity.type
_entity.pdbx_description
1 polymer ?
#
loop_
_entity_poly.entity_id
_entity_poly.type
_entity_poly.pdbx_seq_one_letter_code
_entity_poly.pdbx_strand_id
1 'polypeptide(L)'
;MLTQEIKDSLSSLSKDELREIQQVIFSLQQVVNEENGSTLLRSSPSSQAEKNYLELEFYRLAENWKHETASFSSISKKIKHKDYVRIIEMGQDVLPFILRSLLKEPEHWFVALKKISKEDPIPAGATFSDAVNGWLKWGQEKGLI
;
A
#
# COMPACT_ATOMS: atom_id res chain seq x y z
N MET A 1 15.51 -33.13 -7.01
CA MET A 1 15.11 -33.65 -5.71
C MET A 1 15.52 -32.68 -4.63
N LEU A 2 14.62 -32.41 -3.74
CA LEU A 2 15.00 -31.68 -2.55
C LEU A 2 15.94 -32.53 -1.75
N THR A 3 17.17 -32.14 -1.71
CA THR A 3 18.19 -32.89 -1.02
C THR A 3 18.00 -32.78 0.48
N GLN A 4 18.65 -33.67 1.20
CA GLN A 4 18.64 -33.60 2.65
C GLN A 4 19.22 -32.26 3.14
N GLU A 5 20.16 -31.71 2.42
CA GLU A 5 20.77 -30.44 2.74
C GLU A 5 19.73 -29.31 2.72
N ILE A 6 18.85 -29.28 1.72
CA ILE A 6 17.81 -28.29 1.65
C ILE A 6 16.82 -28.49 2.78
N LYS A 7 16.47 -29.72 3.08
CA LYS A 7 15.57 -30.01 4.20
C LYS A 7 16.16 -29.56 5.52
N ASP A 8 17.44 -29.80 5.71
CA ASP A 8 18.12 -29.37 6.92
C ASP A 8 18.18 -27.85 7.03
N SER A 9 18.44 -27.16 5.93
CA SER A 9 18.38 -25.73 5.88
C SER A 9 17.00 -25.21 6.23
N LEU A 10 15.97 -25.82 5.64
CA LEU A 10 14.60 -25.43 5.90
C LEU A 10 14.21 -25.70 7.34
N SER A 11 14.69 -26.78 7.92
CA SER A 11 14.35 -27.11 9.32
C SER A 11 14.99 -26.13 10.30
N SER A 12 16.00 -25.40 9.89
CA SER A 12 16.61 -24.38 10.73
C SER A 12 15.86 -23.05 10.67
N LEU A 13 14.93 -22.92 9.73
CA LEU A 13 14.11 -21.72 9.59
C LEU A 13 12.91 -21.76 10.54
N SER A 14 12.36 -20.62 10.82
CA SER A 14 11.12 -20.56 11.57
C SER A 14 9.97 -21.14 10.74
N LYS A 15 8.91 -21.55 11.42
CA LYS A 15 7.73 -22.04 10.72
C LYS A 15 7.11 -20.99 9.81
N ASP A 16 7.21 -19.74 10.21
CA ASP A 16 6.69 -18.65 9.41
C ASP A 16 7.47 -18.48 8.12
N GLU A 17 8.78 -18.60 8.20
CA GLU A 17 9.63 -18.53 7.00
C GLU A 17 9.35 -19.66 6.03
N LEU A 18 9.17 -20.87 6.54
CA LEU A 18 8.81 -22.01 5.71
C LEU A 18 7.46 -21.77 5.03
N ARG A 19 6.52 -21.23 5.76
CA ARG A 19 5.19 -20.96 5.23
C ARG A 19 5.25 -19.94 4.10
N GLU A 20 6.03 -18.89 4.26
CA GLU A 20 6.22 -17.88 3.23
C GLU A 20 6.81 -18.48 1.96
N ILE A 21 7.81 -19.32 2.09
CA ILE A 21 8.43 -19.97 0.95
C ILE A 21 7.41 -20.85 0.23
N GLN A 22 6.62 -21.59 0.97
CA GLN A 22 5.60 -22.45 0.38
C GLN A 22 4.54 -21.63 -0.34
N GLN A 23 4.15 -20.50 0.21
CA GLN A 23 3.18 -19.64 -0.45
C GLN A 23 3.71 -19.07 -1.75
N VAL A 24 4.96 -18.70 -1.81
CA VAL A 24 5.57 -18.20 -3.02
C VAL A 24 5.57 -19.29 -4.10
N ILE A 25 5.95 -20.48 -3.75
CA ILE A 25 5.96 -21.61 -4.69
C ILE A 25 4.53 -21.88 -5.19
N PHE A 26 3.58 -21.91 -4.30
CA PHE A 26 2.19 -22.13 -4.65
C PHE A 26 1.66 -21.07 -5.61
N SER A 27 1.99 -19.82 -5.34
CA SER A 27 1.57 -18.70 -6.19
C SER A 27 2.17 -18.82 -7.59
N LEU A 28 3.43 -19.19 -7.69
CA LEU A 28 4.07 -19.37 -8.98
C LEU A 28 3.44 -20.51 -9.78
N GLN A 29 3.10 -21.60 -9.11
CA GLN A 29 2.42 -22.71 -9.74
C GLN A 29 1.06 -22.33 -10.28
N GLN A 30 0.33 -21.52 -9.53
CA GLN A 30 -0.96 -21.04 -9.99
C GLN A 30 -0.84 -20.14 -11.21
N VAL A 31 0.14 -19.28 -11.23
CA VAL A 31 0.38 -18.40 -12.38
C VAL A 31 0.64 -19.24 -13.63
N VAL A 32 1.46 -20.25 -13.52
CA VAL A 32 1.74 -21.14 -14.65
C VAL A 32 0.47 -21.84 -15.13
N ASN A 33 -0.33 -22.31 -14.22
CA ASN A 33 -1.59 -22.98 -14.57
C ASN A 33 -2.56 -22.03 -15.25
N GLU A 34 -2.62 -20.79 -14.80
CA GLU A 34 -3.49 -19.79 -15.39
C GLU A 34 -3.06 -19.44 -16.82
N GLU A 35 -1.79 -19.38 -17.08
CA GLU A 35 -1.29 -19.13 -18.42
C GLU A 35 -1.75 -20.22 -19.39
N ASN A 36 -1.77 -21.44 -18.94
CA ASN A 36 -2.22 -22.57 -19.76
C ASN A 36 -3.73 -22.64 -19.87
N GLY A 37 -4.41 -22.12 -18.86
CA GLY A 37 -5.84 -22.25 -18.78
C GLY A 37 -6.60 -21.28 -19.64
N SER A 38 -6.57 -20.02 -19.30
CA SER A 38 -7.38 -19.06 -20.01
C SER A 38 -7.07 -17.65 -19.52
N THR A 39 -7.20 -16.70 -20.43
CA THR A 39 -7.10 -15.30 -20.09
C THR A 39 -8.25 -14.83 -19.20
N LEU A 40 -9.35 -15.56 -19.19
CA LEU A 40 -10.51 -15.21 -18.40
C LEU A 40 -10.22 -15.24 -16.91
N LEU A 41 -9.32 -16.13 -16.49
CA LEU A 41 -8.99 -16.29 -15.09
C LEU A 41 -8.14 -15.16 -14.54
N ARG A 42 -7.62 -14.31 -15.40
CA ARG A 42 -6.75 -13.24 -14.97
C ARG A 42 -7.43 -12.11 -14.27
N SER A 43 -8.68 -11.83 -14.60
CA SER A 43 -9.33 -10.63 -14.09
C SER A 43 -9.44 -10.65 -12.58
N SER A 44 -9.89 -11.75 -11.99
CA SER A 44 -10.11 -11.81 -10.55
C SER A 44 -8.82 -12.02 -9.75
N PRO A 45 -8.01 -13.05 -10.02
CA PRO A 45 -6.76 -13.21 -9.28
C PRO A 45 -5.78 -12.07 -9.49
N SER A 46 -5.70 -11.56 -10.73
CA SER A 46 -4.84 -10.43 -11.04
C SER A 46 -5.26 -9.20 -10.27
N SER A 47 -6.55 -8.95 -10.17
CA SER A 47 -7.06 -7.79 -9.45
C SER A 47 -6.65 -7.82 -7.99
N GLN A 48 -6.75 -8.97 -7.33
CA GLN A 48 -6.33 -9.09 -5.94
C GLN A 48 -4.82 -8.99 -5.79
N ALA A 49 -4.07 -9.61 -6.70
CA ALA A 49 -2.62 -9.54 -6.70
C ALA A 49 -2.14 -8.12 -6.92
N GLU A 50 -2.78 -7.40 -7.83
CA GLU A 50 -2.46 -6.00 -8.09
C GLU A 50 -2.73 -5.13 -6.87
N LYS A 51 -3.84 -5.35 -6.19
CA LYS A 51 -4.16 -4.61 -4.97
C LYS A 51 -3.14 -4.87 -3.88
N ASN A 52 -2.73 -6.12 -3.72
CA ASN A 52 -1.71 -6.47 -2.74
C ASN A 52 -0.38 -5.82 -3.07
N TYR A 53 -0.02 -5.81 -4.34
CA TYR A 53 1.21 -5.17 -4.80
C TYR A 53 1.16 -3.67 -4.53
N LEU A 54 0.06 -3.02 -4.87
CA LEU A 54 -0.12 -1.59 -4.65
C LEU A 54 -0.06 -1.24 -3.17
N GLU A 55 -0.66 -2.07 -2.34
CA GLU A 55 -0.63 -1.85 -0.89
C GLU A 55 0.79 -1.92 -0.35
N LEU A 56 1.54 -2.95 -0.74
CA LEU A 56 2.93 -3.10 -0.32
C LEU A 56 3.79 -1.95 -0.82
N GLU A 57 3.60 -1.57 -2.08
CA GLU A 57 4.34 -0.47 -2.68
C GLU A 57 4.03 0.84 -1.98
N PHE A 58 2.75 1.08 -1.69
CA PHE A 58 2.36 2.26 -0.95
C PHE A 58 3.05 2.33 0.41
N TYR A 59 3.02 1.24 1.18
CA TYR A 59 3.63 1.24 2.51
C TYR A 59 5.14 1.40 2.44
N ARG A 60 5.77 0.79 1.46
CA ARG A 60 7.21 0.97 1.25
C ARG A 60 7.55 2.43 1.00
N LEU A 61 6.83 3.06 0.09
CA LEU A 61 7.03 4.47 -0.24
C LEU A 61 6.71 5.38 0.94
N ALA A 62 5.62 5.09 1.64
CA ALA A 62 5.19 5.89 2.78
C ALA A 62 6.21 5.84 3.93
N GLU A 63 6.71 4.67 4.25
CA GLU A 63 7.70 4.52 5.31
C GLU A 63 9.00 5.22 4.95
N ASN A 64 9.45 5.07 3.71
CA ASN A 64 10.65 5.76 3.25
C ASN A 64 10.47 7.27 3.29
N TRP A 65 9.32 7.75 2.84
CA TRP A 65 9.00 9.17 2.89
C TRP A 65 9.01 9.71 4.32
N LYS A 66 8.37 9.03 5.24
CA LYS A 66 8.35 9.43 6.64
C LYS A 66 9.76 9.50 7.22
N HIS A 67 10.55 8.48 6.92
CA HIS A 67 11.92 8.40 7.43
C HIS A 67 12.80 9.52 6.87
N GLU A 68 12.76 9.72 5.57
CA GLU A 68 13.61 10.72 4.92
C GLU A 68 13.20 12.15 5.19
N THR A 69 11.93 12.38 5.51
CA THR A 69 11.44 13.73 5.79
C THR A 69 11.21 14.00 7.27
N ALA A 70 11.62 13.09 8.13
CA ALA A 70 11.40 13.22 9.58
C ALA A 70 11.99 14.52 10.16
N SER A 71 13.11 14.96 9.61
CA SER A 71 13.76 16.18 10.09
C SER A 71 13.25 17.47 9.40
N PHE A 72 12.39 17.33 8.40
CA PHE A 72 11.88 18.48 7.68
C PHE A 72 10.79 19.18 8.51
N SER A 73 10.94 20.47 8.70
CA SER A 73 9.92 21.27 9.35
C SER A 73 8.89 21.83 8.36
N SER A 74 9.27 21.88 7.09
CA SER A 74 8.43 22.46 6.05
C SER A 74 7.56 21.40 5.38
N ILE A 75 6.25 21.59 5.43
CA ILE A 75 5.31 20.69 4.75
C ILE A 75 5.53 20.75 3.23
N SER A 76 5.83 21.95 2.71
CA SER A 76 6.11 22.11 1.28
C SER A 76 7.25 21.21 0.82
N LYS A 77 8.27 21.07 1.64
CA LYS A 77 9.40 20.19 1.31
C LYS A 77 9.02 18.73 1.41
N LYS A 78 8.23 18.38 2.42
CA LYS A 78 7.79 17.00 2.61
C LYS A 78 6.99 16.49 1.41
N ILE A 79 6.07 17.30 0.91
CA ILE A 79 5.20 16.88 -0.20
C ILE A 79 5.89 16.88 -1.55
N LYS A 80 7.08 17.46 -1.65
CA LYS A 80 7.88 17.43 -2.87
C LYS A 80 8.79 16.22 -2.94
N HIS A 81 8.88 15.45 -1.86
CA HIS A 81 9.69 14.24 -1.85
C HIS A 81 9.24 13.28 -2.93
N LYS A 82 10.21 12.63 -3.58
CA LYS A 82 9.95 11.74 -4.72
C LYS A 82 8.95 10.64 -4.40
N ASP A 83 8.99 10.09 -3.19
CA ASP A 83 8.09 9.00 -2.81
C ASP A 83 6.66 9.49 -2.60
N TYR A 84 6.51 10.69 -2.08
CA TYR A 84 5.20 11.31 -1.95
C TYR A 84 4.57 11.55 -3.32
N VAL A 85 5.35 12.09 -4.25
CA VAL A 85 4.91 12.32 -5.62
C VAL A 85 4.54 10.98 -6.28
N ARG A 86 5.34 9.96 -6.05
CA ARG A 86 5.08 8.63 -6.61
C ARG A 86 3.76 8.07 -6.11
N ILE A 87 3.46 8.25 -4.84
CA ILE A 87 2.19 7.80 -4.27
C ILE A 87 1.01 8.51 -4.96
N ILE A 88 1.14 9.81 -5.19
CA ILE A 88 0.11 10.55 -5.92
C ILE A 88 -0.08 9.98 -7.33
N GLU A 89 1.01 9.64 -7.99
CA GLU A 89 0.96 9.07 -9.34
C GLU A 89 0.31 7.69 -9.39
N MET A 90 0.29 6.97 -8.27
CA MET A 90 -0.37 5.67 -8.20
C MET A 90 -1.88 5.77 -8.36
N GLY A 91 -2.46 6.94 -8.13
CA GLY A 91 -3.85 7.20 -8.43
C GLY A 91 -4.84 6.77 -7.36
N GLN A 92 -6.10 6.66 -7.76
CA GLN A 92 -7.19 6.46 -6.80
C GLN A 92 -7.13 5.14 -6.03
N ASP A 93 -6.43 4.16 -6.56
CA ASP A 93 -6.33 2.85 -5.92
C ASP A 93 -5.62 2.90 -4.57
N VAL A 94 -4.81 3.93 -4.32
CA VAL A 94 -4.12 4.08 -3.04
C VAL A 94 -4.90 4.89 -2.02
N LEU A 95 -6.02 5.50 -2.40
CA LEU A 95 -6.82 6.29 -1.46
C LEU A 95 -7.19 5.51 -0.19
N PRO A 96 -7.68 4.26 -0.27
CA PRO A 96 -7.98 3.50 0.94
C PRO A 96 -6.75 3.31 1.83
N PHE A 97 -5.59 3.10 1.22
CA PHE A 97 -4.35 2.89 1.97
C PHE A 97 -3.91 4.16 2.68
N ILE A 98 -4.02 5.31 1.99
CA ILE A 98 -3.71 6.60 2.59
C ILE A 98 -4.63 6.87 3.78
N LEU A 99 -5.92 6.63 3.61
CA LEU A 99 -6.90 6.84 4.67
C LEU A 99 -6.67 5.93 5.87
N ARG A 100 -6.34 4.67 5.64
CA ARG A 100 -6.00 3.75 6.72
C ARG A 100 -4.73 4.17 7.44
N SER A 101 -3.75 4.64 6.69
CA SER A 101 -2.51 5.16 7.27
C SER A 101 -2.78 6.39 8.11
N LEU A 102 -3.67 7.26 7.64
CA LEU A 102 -4.08 8.46 8.36
C LEU A 102 -4.77 8.12 9.69
N LEU A 103 -5.56 7.06 9.68
CA LEU A 103 -6.25 6.59 10.87
C LEU A 103 -5.28 6.04 11.91
N LYS A 104 -4.30 5.28 11.47
CA LYS A 104 -3.29 4.66 12.34
C LYS A 104 -2.29 5.66 12.87
N GLU A 105 -1.76 6.49 11.98
CA GLU A 105 -0.66 7.38 12.28
C GLU A 105 -0.84 8.65 11.46
N PRO A 106 -1.50 9.67 12.02
CA PRO A 106 -1.80 10.89 11.27
C PRO A 106 -0.54 11.58 10.77
N GLU A 107 -0.51 11.82 9.48
CA GLU A 107 0.56 12.50 8.79
C GLU A 107 -0.01 13.48 7.76
N HIS A 108 0.85 14.24 7.09
CA HIS A 108 0.42 15.25 6.14
C HIS A 108 0.07 14.64 4.77
N TRP A 109 -0.97 13.80 4.76
CA TRP A 109 -1.46 13.17 3.54
C TRP A 109 -2.45 14.01 2.76
N PHE A 110 -2.81 15.17 3.27
CA PHE A 110 -3.91 15.98 2.73
C PHE A 110 -3.70 16.41 1.29
N VAL A 111 -2.49 16.79 0.91
CA VAL A 111 -2.19 17.19 -0.45
C VAL A 111 -2.36 16.01 -1.41
N ALA A 112 -1.90 14.85 -1.00
CA ALA A 112 -2.07 13.64 -1.81
C ALA A 112 -3.55 13.31 -1.98
N LEU A 113 -4.32 13.37 -0.88
CA LEU A 113 -5.75 13.09 -0.93
C LEU A 113 -6.47 14.04 -1.88
N LYS A 114 -6.17 15.34 -1.80
CA LYS A 114 -6.78 16.32 -2.69
C LYS A 114 -6.41 16.10 -4.15
N LYS A 115 -5.13 15.86 -4.41
CA LYS A 115 -4.66 15.69 -5.79
C LYS A 115 -5.20 14.42 -6.44
N ILE A 116 -5.29 13.35 -5.67
CA ILE A 116 -5.78 12.08 -6.20
C ILE A 116 -7.29 12.09 -6.37
N SER A 117 -8.01 12.51 -5.33
CA SER A 117 -9.48 12.51 -5.35
C SER A 117 -10.07 13.65 -6.16
N LYS A 118 -9.31 14.74 -6.30
CA LYS A 118 -9.76 15.98 -6.91
C LYS A 118 -10.90 16.62 -6.15
N GLU A 119 -11.02 16.30 -4.86
CA GLU A 119 -12.02 16.87 -3.96
C GLU A 119 -11.31 17.54 -2.79
N ASP A 120 -12.00 18.46 -2.16
CA ASP A 120 -11.49 19.16 -0.99
C ASP A 120 -12.63 19.31 0.01
N PRO A 121 -12.91 18.24 0.78
CA PRO A 121 -14.03 18.27 1.72
C PRO A 121 -13.75 19.07 3.01
N ILE A 122 -12.54 19.55 3.18
CA ILE A 122 -12.13 20.20 4.42
C ILE A 122 -12.29 21.71 4.30
N PRO A 123 -13.01 22.36 5.22
CA PRO A 123 -13.18 23.81 5.17
C PRO A 123 -11.87 24.53 5.45
N ALA A 124 -11.74 25.74 4.89
CA ALA A 124 -10.59 26.58 5.14
C ALA A 124 -10.50 26.90 6.64
N GLY A 125 -9.28 26.92 7.16
CA GLY A 125 -9.05 27.21 8.55
C GLY A 125 -9.21 26.04 9.51
N ALA A 126 -9.48 24.83 8.99
CA ALA A 126 -9.57 23.65 9.82
C ALA A 126 -8.23 23.31 10.45
N THR A 127 -8.26 22.79 11.67
CA THR A 127 -7.04 22.32 12.34
C THR A 127 -6.59 21.03 11.70
N PHE A 128 -5.36 20.61 12.02
CA PHE A 128 -4.85 19.30 11.57
C PHE A 128 -5.80 18.18 11.99
N SER A 129 -6.23 18.19 13.23
CA SER A 129 -7.14 17.19 13.76
C SER A 129 -8.48 17.19 13.02
N ASP A 130 -9.03 18.38 12.74
CA ASP A 130 -10.28 18.53 12.01
C ASP A 130 -10.12 17.99 10.58
N ALA A 131 -8.98 18.25 9.96
CA ALA A 131 -8.70 17.75 8.62
C ALA A 131 -8.61 16.22 8.60
N VAL A 132 -7.93 15.62 9.58
CA VAL A 132 -7.86 14.17 9.70
C VAL A 132 -9.26 13.58 9.81
N ASN A 133 -10.06 14.09 10.73
CA ASN A 133 -11.42 13.59 10.94
C ASN A 133 -12.30 13.79 9.71
N GLY A 134 -12.17 14.94 9.06
CA GLY A 134 -12.93 15.23 7.86
C GLY A 134 -12.61 14.29 6.70
N TRP A 135 -11.35 13.99 6.48
CA TRP A 135 -10.95 13.06 5.44
C TRP A 135 -11.37 11.64 5.76
N LEU A 136 -11.29 11.22 7.01
CA LEU A 136 -11.75 9.89 7.41
C LEU A 136 -13.25 9.75 7.20
N LYS A 137 -14.01 10.76 7.53
CA LYS A 137 -15.45 10.78 7.30
C LYS A 137 -15.74 10.71 5.79
N TRP A 138 -15.02 11.49 5.01
CA TRP A 138 -15.13 11.47 3.56
C TRP A 138 -14.87 10.06 3.02
N GLY A 139 -13.82 9.41 3.52
CA GLY A 139 -13.47 8.04 3.10
C GLY A 139 -14.56 7.03 3.44
N GLN A 140 -15.19 7.18 4.60
CA GLN A 140 -16.31 6.33 4.99
C GLN A 140 -17.51 6.54 4.08
N GLU A 141 -17.82 7.79 3.78
CA GLU A 141 -18.94 8.14 2.90
C GLU A 141 -18.74 7.62 1.48
N LYS A 142 -17.49 7.58 1.02
CA LYS A 142 -17.16 7.05 -0.31
C LYS A 142 -17.01 5.53 -0.33
N GLY A 143 -17.11 4.88 0.82
CA GLY A 143 -16.95 3.44 0.90
C GLY A 143 -15.53 2.96 0.75
N LEU A 144 -14.56 3.83 0.98
CA LEU A 144 -13.14 3.48 0.85
C LEU A 144 -12.57 2.84 2.11
N ILE A 145 -13.13 3.14 3.24
CA ILE A 145 -12.75 2.55 4.53
C ILE A 145 -13.97 2.24 5.38
#